data_a794b294f2b445cccb4fe910e5faa545
#
_entry.id   a794b294f2b445cccb4fe910e5faa545
#
_cell.length_a   1.000
_cell.length_b   1.000
_cell.length_c   1.000
_cell.angle_alpha   90.00
_cell.angle_beta   90.00
_cell.angle_gamma   90.00
#
_symmetry.space_group_name_H-M   'P 1'
#
loop_
_entity.id
_entity.type
_entity.pdbx_description
1 polymer ?
#
loop_
_entity_poly.entity_id
_entity_poly.type
_entity_poly.pdbx_seq_one_letter_code
_entity_poly.pdbx_strand_id
1 'polypeptide(L)'
;MSEDKRRNLRDMLDELDHFFDDFEKSVEEAIRSSVNTGQKVFSRPVVAGMAMGVGPEGKPTIHFFGDKLVGPDGFRAPIYEQVLDEKDGKLRLLVELPGVEKEDIQISALEDKVSLAAENGERKYKIEVPLEREIDPESGTATLRNGLLEVIFGIRDNTNKGYRRVTIV
;
A
#
# COMPACT_ATOMS: atom_id res chain seq x y z
N MET A 1 -11.12 19.36 22.03
CA MET A 1 -10.33 18.55 21.04
C MET A 1 -9.92 17.30 21.80
N SER A 2 -10.52 16.15 21.47
CA SER A 2 -10.37 14.93 22.29
C SER A 2 -8.95 14.37 22.19
N GLU A 3 -8.52 13.67 23.24
CA GLU A 3 -7.19 12.99 23.30
C GLU A 3 -6.97 12.03 22.11
N ASP A 4 -8.05 11.50 21.55
CA ASP A 4 -8.03 10.60 20.38
C ASP A 4 -7.52 11.31 19.10
N LYS A 5 -7.84 12.59 18.89
CA LYS A 5 -7.30 13.36 17.75
C LYS A 5 -5.79 13.65 17.89
N ARG A 6 -5.27 13.77 19.12
CA ARG A 6 -3.85 14.04 19.35
C ARG A 6 -3.00 12.78 19.17
N ARG A 7 -3.54 11.62 19.49
CA ARG A 7 -2.87 10.33 19.32
C ARG A 7 -2.68 10.00 17.84
N ASN A 8 -3.73 10.17 17.04
CA ASN A 8 -3.66 9.97 15.59
C ASN A 8 -2.68 10.91 14.85
N LEU A 9 -2.54 12.15 15.32
CA LEU A 9 -1.59 13.09 14.71
C LEU A 9 -0.13 12.74 15.06
N ARG A 10 0.12 12.24 16.27
CA ARG A 10 1.45 11.80 16.68
C ARG A 10 1.90 10.56 15.93
N ASP A 11 1.04 9.54 15.86
CA ASP A 11 1.32 8.32 15.10
C ASP A 11 1.65 8.65 13.62
N MET A 12 0.95 9.63 13.07
CA MET A 12 1.16 10.10 11.69
C MET A 12 2.50 10.84 11.52
N LEU A 13 2.92 11.62 12.52
CA LEU A 13 4.23 12.29 12.50
C LEU A 13 5.37 11.28 12.66
N ASP A 14 5.19 10.26 13.49
CA ASP A 14 6.17 9.20 13.67
C ASP A 14 6.33 8.36 12.38
N GLU A 15 5.23 8.07 11.66
CA GLU A 15 5.29 7.42 10.34
C GLU A 15 6.03 8.28 9.30
N LEU A 16 5.83 9.60 9.35
CA LEU A 16 6.50 10.55 8.47
C LEU A 16 8.02 10.58 8.74
N ASP A 17 8.42 10.62 10.00
CA ASP A 17 9.83 10.60 10.40
C ASP A 17 10.49 9.29 9.95
N HIS A 18 9.83 8.14 10.15
CA HIS A 18 10.32 6.86 9.63
C HIS A 18 10.47 6.82 8.12
N PHE A 19 9.53 7.42 7.39
CA PHE A 19 9.63 7.51 5.94
C PHE A 19 10.85 8.33 5.49
N PHE A 20 11.10 9.46 6.13
CA PHE A 20 12.26 10.29 5.79
C PHE A 20 13.58 9.61 6.15
N ASP A 21 13.65 8.94 7.28
CA ASP A 21 14.82 8.16 7.69
C ASP A 21 15.12 7.02 6.71
N ASP A 22 14.10 6.29 6.27
CA ASP A 22 14.25 5.22 5.28
C ASP A 22 14.61 5.75 3.90
N PHE A 23 14.07 6.92 3.52
CA PHE A 23 14.42 7.59 2.28
C PHE A 23 15.89 8.04 2.29
N GLU A 24 16.35 8.68 3.37
CA GLU A 24 17.74 9.13 3.52
C GLU A 24 18.72 7.95 3.45
N LYS A 25 18.46 6.86 4.18
CA LYS A 25 19.25 5.62 4.11
C LYS A 25 19.32 5.05 2.70
N SER A 26 18.18 5.01 2.02
CA SER A 26 18.10 4.50 0.66
C SER A 26 18.90 5.35 -0.34
N VAL A 27 18.91 6.68 -0.16
CA VAL A 27 19.73 7.60 -0.97
C VAL A 27 21.22 7.39 -0.68
N GLU A 28 21.61 7.29 0.59
CA GLU A 28 23.00 7.04 0.99
C GLU A 28 23.52 5.71 0.44
N GLU A 29 22.74 4.62 0.54
CA GLU A 29 23.11 3.31 0.00
C GLU A 29 23.25 3.33 -1.52
N ALA A 30 22.36 4.01 -2.23
CA ALA A 30 22.42 4.18 -3.66
C ALA A 30 23.68 4.95 -4.09
N ILE A 31 24.00 6.05 -3.40
CA ILE A 31 25.23 6.82 -3.67
C ILE A 31 26.48 5.98 -3.37
N ARG A 32 26.50 5.29 -2.22
CA ARG A 32 27.64 4.46 -1.81
C ARG A 32 27.91 3.29 -2.78
N SER A 33 26.83 2.64 -3.25
CA SER A 33 26.93 1.54 -4.22
C SER A 33 27.47 2.02 -5.57
N SER A 34 27.09 3.22 -6.02
CA SER A 34 27.55 3.79 -7.28
C SER A 34 29.01 4.21 -7.26
N VAL A 35 29.49 4.76 -6.14
CA VAL A 35 30.89 5.12 -5.97
C VAL A 35 31.77 3.87 -6.02
N ASN A 36 31.29 2.74 -5.48
CA ASN A 36 32.04 1.49 -5.45
C ASN A 36 32.02 0.72 -6.78
N THR A 37 30.99 0.85 -7.60
CA THR A 37 30.81 0.07 -8.83
C THR A 37 31.07 0.89 -10.10
N GLY A 38 31.23 2.20 -9.99
CA GLY A 38 31.41 3.10 -11.15
C GLY A 38 30.17 3.20 -12.04
N GLN A 39 29.03 2.64 -11.61
CA GLN A 39 27.76 2.73 -12.33
C GLN A 39 27.03 4.03 -11.99
N LYS A 40 26.35 4.63 -12.99
CA LYS A 40 25.52 5.80 -12.77
C LYS A 40 24.32 5.41 -11.89
N VAL A 41 24.19 5.99 -10.69
CA VAL A 41 23.10 5.72 -9.73
C VAL A 41 21.74 6.05 -10.29
N PHE A 42 21.66 7.11 -11.10
CA PHE A 42 20.40 7.60 -11.63
C PHE A 42 20.50 7.73 -13.14
N SER A 43 19.97 6.77 -13.87
CA SER A 43 19.74 6.88 -15.32
C SER A 43 18.46 7.64 -15.66
N ARG A 44 17.61 7.95 -14.67
CA ARG A 44 16.35 8.68 -14.79
C ARG A 44 16.01 9.39 -13.47
N PRO A 45 15.19 10.46 -13.52
CA PRO A 45 14.74 11.14 -12.31
C PRO A 45 13.96 10.19 -11.40
N VAL A 46 14.23 10.25 -10.10
CA VAL A 46 13.48 9.58 -9.05
C VAL A 46 12.40 10.55 -8.56
N VAL A 47 11.16 10.11 -8.58
CA VAL A 47 10.02 10.87 -8.06
C VAL A 47 9.49 10.14 -6.83
N ALA A 48 9.51 10.80 -5.70
CA ALA A 48 8.86 10.33 -4.48
C ALA A 48 8.00 11.45 -3.90
N GLY A 49 6.88 11.10 -3.34
CA GLY A 49 5.97 12.08 -2.75
C GLY A 49 5.02 11.45 -1.75
N MET A 50 4.27 12.32 -1.10
CA MET A 50 3.18 11.92 -0.23
C MET A 50 1.94 12.74 -0.54
N ALA A 51 0.77 12.12 -0.38
CA ALA A 51 -0.52 12.78 -0.38
C ALA A 51 -1.15 12.64 1.00
N MET A 52 -1.66 13.74 1.54
CA MET A 52 -2.43 13.75 2.78
C MET A 52 -3.89 13.98 2.45
N GLY A 53 -4.75 13.16 3.03
CA GLY A 53 -6.18 13.26 2.88
C GLY A 53 -6.90 13.18 4.23
N VAL A 54 -8.21 13.31 4.18
CA VAL A 54 -9.08 13.06 5.33
C VAL A 54 -10.05 11.97 4.91
N GLY A 55 -9.97 10.83 5.57
CA GLY A 55 -10.87 9.70 5.33
C GLY A 55 -12.32 10.00 5.74
N PRO A 56 -13.28 9.10 5.41
CA PRO A 56 -14.70 9.28 5.66
C PRO A 56 -15.06 9.54 7.13
N GLU A 57 -14.26 9.02 8.05
CA GLU A 57 -14.43 9.22 9.50
C GLU A 57 -13.74 10.48 10.04
N GLY A 58 -13.23 11.35 9.15
CA GLY A 58 -12.48 12.54 9.55
C GLY A 58 -11.07 12.24 10.07
N LYS A 59 -10.57 11.02 9.89
CA LYS A 59 -9.20 10.63 10.25
C LYS A 59 -8.23 11.06 9.16
N PRO A 60 -7.09 11.66 9.50
CA PRO A 60 -6.06 11.95 8.51
C PRO A 60 -5.46 10.65 7.97
N THR A 61 -5.26 10.60 6.66
CA THR A 61 -4.59 9.51 5.95
C THR A 61 -3.38 10.05 5.22
N ILE A 62 -2.29 9.30 5.20
CA ILE A 62 -1.09 9.61 4.42
C ILE A 62 -0.88 8.47 3.43
N HIS A 63 -0.72 8.82 2.17
CA HIS A 63 -0.36 7.90 1.10
C HIS A 63 1.01 8.31 0.55
N PHE A 64 1.97 7.42 0.62
CA PHE A 64 3.26 7.61 0.00
C PHE A 64 3.23 7.04 -1.42
N PHE A 65 3.73 7.80 -2.39
CA PHE A 65 3.77 7.39 -3.79
C PHE A 65 5.13 7.73 -4.42
N GLY A 66 5.42 7.04 -5.52
CA GLY A 66 6.59 7.30 -6.33
C GLY A 66 7.60 6.14 -6.35
N ASP A 67 8.68 6.39 -7.06
CA ASP A 67 9.81 5.46 -7.09
C ASP A 67 10.43 5.47 -5.68
N LYS A 68 10.01 4.55 -4.79
CA LYS A 68 10.94 4.13 -3.73
C LYS A 68 12.20 3.75 -4.45
N LEU A 69 13.32 4.33 -4.06
CA LEU A 69 14.62 3.96 -4.58
C LEU A 69 14.63 2.44 -4.69
N VAL A 70 14.96 1.94 -5.88
CA VAL A 70 14.99 0.52 -6.14
C VAL A 70 15.79 -0.11 -5.03
N GLY A 71 15.16 -0.93 -4.19
CA GLY A 71 15.85 -1.65 -3.14
C GLY A 71 17.02 -2.45 -3.74
N PRO A 72 17.95 -2.93 -2.95
CA PRO A 72 19.06 -3.76 -3.43
C PRO A 72 18.58 -5.00 -4.20
N ASP A 73 17.31 -5.39 -4.02
CA ASP A 73 16.63 -6.48 -4.74
C ASP A 73 16.05 -6.06 -6.11
N GLY A 74 16.14 -4.77 -6.48
CA GLY A 74 15.63 -4.25 -7.75
C GLY A 74 14.12 -3.99 -7.82
N PHE A 75 13.37 -4.22 -6.73
CA PHE A 75 11.92 -4.01 -6.69
C PHE A 75 11.56 -2.55 -6.38
N ARG A 76 10.44 -2.08 -6.96
CA ARG A 76 9.83 -0.77 -6.75
C ARG A 76 8.48 -0.93 -6.07
N ALA A 77 8.11 0.02 -5.24
CA ALA A 77 6.73 0.11 -4.77
C ALA A 77 5.86 0.74 -5.87
N PRO A 78 4.81 0.07 -6.32
CA PRO A 78 3.86 0.65 -7.27
C PRO A 78 2.98 1.70 -6.60
N ILE A 79 2.41 2.61 -7.41
CA ILE A 79 1.34 3.51 -6.95
C ILE A 79 0.08 2.68 -6.74
N TYR A 80 -0.63 2.93 -5.65
CA TYR A 80 -1.90 2.26 -5.37
C TYR A 80 -2.92 3.21 -4.74
N GLU A 81 -4.18 2.85 -4.88
CA GLU A 81 -5.33 3.52 -4.28
C GLU A 81 -6.29 2.49 -3.70
N GLN A 82 -6.85 2.77 -2.52
CA GLN A 82 -7.92 1.99 -1.93
C GLN A 82 -9.24 2.76 -2.07
N VAL A 83 -10.26 2.09 -2.61
CA VAL A 83 -11.61 2.64 -2.77
C VAL A 83 -12.58 1.77 -2.00
N LEU A 84 -13.20 2.36 -0.98
CA LEU A 84 -14.19 1.69 -0.15
C LEU A 84 -15.58 1.94 -0.71
N ASP A 85 -16.29 0.89 -1.10
CA ASP A 85 -17.70 0.92 -1.46
C ASP A 85 -18.53 0.33 -0.32
N GLU A 86 -18.93 1.21 0.60
CA GLU A 86 -19.72 0.78 1.77
C GLU A 86 -21.11 0.26 1.39
N LYS A 87 -21.68 0.73 0.27
CA LYS A 87 -23.03 0.31 -0.17
C LYS A 87 -23.02 -1.13 -0.67
N ASP A 88 -21.98 -1.48 -1.40
CA ASP A 88 -21.82 -2.83 -1.97
C ASP A 88 -21.00 -3.74 -1.05
N GLY A 89 -20.52 -3.23 0.10
CA GLY A 89 -19.67 -3.98 1.03
C GLY A 89 -18.38 -4.47 0.38
N LYS A 90 -17.76 -3.63 -0.47
CA LYS A 90 -16.56 -4.00 -1.22
C LYS A 90 -15.42 -3.02 -1.00
N LEU A 91 -14.22 -3.57 -0.92
CA LEU A 91 -12.98 -2.82 -0.99
C LEU A 91 -12.31 -3.11 -2.34
N ARG A 92 -11.98 -2.04 -3.08
CA ARG A 92 -11.22 -2.11 -4.32
C ARG A 92 -9.82 -1.59 -4.07
N LEU A 93 -8.84 -2.36 -4.51
CA LEU A 93 -7.44 -1.95 -4.53
C LEU A 93 -7.03 -1.77 -6.00
N LEU A 94 -6.66 -0.55 -6.36
CA LEU A 94 -6.15 -0.20 -7.67
C LEU A 94 -4.64 -0.06 -7.58
N VAL A 95 -3.87 -0.74 -8.45
CA VAL A 95 -2.41 -0.73 -8.43
C VAL A 95 -1.87 -0.51 -9.84
N GLU A 96 -0.99 0.46 -10.01
CA GLU A 96 -0.34 0.74 -11.29
C GLU A 96 0.89 -0.16 -11.49
N LEU A 97 0.83 -1.03 -12.49
CA LEU A 97 1.88 -2.00 -12.84
C LEU A 97 2.23 -1.91 -14.33
N PRO A 98 2.76 -0.76 -14.82
CA PRO A 98 3.05 -0.60 -16.23
C PRO A 98 4.11 -1.59 -16.71
N GLY A 99 3.79 -2.31 -17.81
CA GLY A 99 4.71 -3.21 -18.49
C GLY A 99 4.87 -4.59 -17.85
N VAL A 100 3.88 -5.03 -17.08
CA VAL A 100 3.74 -6.43 -16.64
C VAL A 100 2.46 -7.04 -17.19
N GLU A 101 2.43 -8.33 -17.33
CA GLU A 101 1.28 -9.12 -17.73
C GLU A 101 0.71 -9.87 -16.52
N LYS A 102 -0.50 -10.43 -16.66
CA LYS A 102 -1.18 -11.09 -15.53
C LYS A 102 -0.40 -12.29 -14.98
N GLU A 103 0.35 -12.96 -15.84
CA GLU A 103 1.17 -14.12 -15.52
C GLU A 103 2.40 -13.77 -14.67
N ASP A 104 2.80 -12.50 -14.69
CA ASP A 104 3.94 -11.96 -13.94
C ASP A 104 3.56 -11.59 -12.49
N ILE A 105 2.24 -11.55 -12.19
CA ILE A 105 1.71 -10.98 -10.94
C ILE A 105 1.38 -12.09 -9.94
N GLN A 106 1.86 -11.92 -8.71
CA GLN A 106 1.50 -12.73 -7.56
C GLN A 106 0.80 -11.84 -6.52
N ILE A 107 -0.38 -12.27 -6.08
CA ILE A 107 -1.17 -11.58 -5.06
C ILE A 107 -1.46 -12.55 -3.93
N SER A 108 -1.27 -12.10 -2.70
CA SER A 108 -1.66 -12.82 -1.49
C SER A 108 -2.39 -11.84 -0.57
N ALA A 109 -3.46 -12.29 0.04
CA ALA A 109 -4.27 -11.45 0.93
C ALA A 109 -4.42 -12.10 2.30
N LEU A 110 -4.39 -11.29 3.33
CA LEU A 110 -4.86 -11.57 4.68
C LEU A 110 -6.07 -10.67 4.97
N GLU A 111 -6.68 -10.82 6.14
CA GLU A 111 -7.87 -10.04 6.49
C GLU A 111 -7.60 -8.53 6.54
N ASP A 112 -6.38 -8.14 6.90
CA ASP A 112 -5.95 -6.76 7.16
C ASP A 112 -4.93 -6.21 6.15
N LYS A 113 -4.43 -7.03 5.22
CA LYS A 113 -3.41 -6.61 4.27
C LYS A 113 -3.37 -7.43 2.99
N VAL A 114 -2.87 -6.80 1.92
CA VAL A 114 -2.58 -7.43 0.62
C VAL A 114 -1.11 -7.30 0.31
N SER A 115 -0.47 -8.42 -0.03
CA SER A 115 0.90 -8.46 -0.54
C SER A 115 0.86 -8.70 -2.04
N LEU A 116 1.59 -7.91 -2.81
CA LEU A 116 1.68 -7.98 -4.25
C LEU A 116 3.14 -7.99 -4.69
N ALA A 117 3.47 -8.89 -5.60
CA ALA A 117 4.74 -8.89 -6.31
C ALA A 117 4.48 -9.10 -7.80
N ALA A 118 5.24 -8.41 -8.65
CA ALA A 118 5.20 -8.59 -10.10
C ALA A 118 6.60 -8.43 -10.70
N GLU A 119 6.97 -9.32 -11.62
CA GLU A 119 8.29 -9.31 -12.23
C GLU A 119 8.21 -9.65 -13.72
N ASN A 120 8.66 -8.69 -14.57
CA ASN A 120 8.81 -8.88 -16.00
C ASN A 120 10.12 -8.20 -16.46
N GLY A 121 11.17 -8.98 -16.58
CA GLY A 121 12.50 -8.49 -16.94
C GLY A 121 13.03 -7.44 -15.97
N GLU A 122 13.23 -6.21 -16.44
CA GLU A 122 13.68 -5.09 -15.62
C GLU A 122 12.56 -4.44 -14.79
N ARG A 123 11.31 -4.84 -15.03
CA ARG A 123 10.14 -4.28 -14.33
C ARG A 123 9.78 -5.17 -13.16
N LYS A 124 10.14 -4.70 -11.97
CA LYS A 124 9.94 -5.42 -10.72
C LYS A 124 9.18 -4.54 -9.74
N TYR A 125 8.02 -5.02 -9.29
CA TYR A 125 7.16 -4.34 -8.35
C TYR A 125 6.90 -5.21 -7.13
N LYS A 126 6.93 -4.61 -5.94
CA LYS A 126 6.60 -5.29 -4.70
C LYS A 126 6.02 -4.30 -3.70
N ILE A 127 4.91 -4.67 -3.09
CA ILE A 127 4.27 -3.87 -2.06
C ILE A 127 3.49 -4.75 -1.09
N GLU A 128 3.44 -4.34 0.16
CA GLU A 128 2.48 -4.80 1.15
C GLU A 128 1.57 -3.61 1.50
N VAL A 129 0.27 -3.77 1.26
CA VAL A 129 -0.73 -2.72 1.44
C VAL A 129 -1.55 -3.05 2.68
N PRO A 130 -1.45 -2.26 3.76
CA PRO A 130 -2.38 -2.37 4.87
C PRO A 130 -3.77 -1.92 4.41
N LEU A 131 -4.81 -2.65 4.80
CA LEU A 131 -6.16 -2.37 4.38
C LEU A 131 -6.90 -1.51 5.40
N GLU A 132 -7.71 -0.58 4.91
CA GLU A 132 -8.53 0.29 5.76
C GLU A 132 -9.69 -0.46 6.45
N ARG A 133 -10.06 -1.62 5.94
CA ARG A 133 -11.12 -2.49 6.47
C ARG A 133 -10.71 -3.96 6.35
N GLU A 134 -11.13 -4.76 7.32
CA GLU A 134 -10.96 -6.22 7.24
C GLU A 134 -11.78 -6.77 6.07
N ILE A 135 -11.15 -7.62 5.29
CA ILE A 135 -11.72 -8.24 4.10
C ILE A 135 -11.88 -9.76 4.29
N ASP A 136 -12.68 -10.36 3.42
CA ASP A 136 -12.66 -11.79 3.20
C ASP A 136 -11.66 -12.12 2.07
N PRO A 137 -10.47 -12.70 2.39
CA PRO A 137 -9.46 -12.99 1.38
C PRO A 137 -9.94 -13.95 0.29
N GLU A 138 -10.88 -14.87 0.62
CA GLU A 138 -11.41 -15.86 -0.34
C GLU A 138 -12.36 -15.23 -1.37
N SER A 139 -12.91 -14.05 -1.08
CA SER A 139 -13.77 -13.31 -1.99
C SER A 139 -13.00 -12.57 -3.09
N GLY A 140 -11.67 -12.57 -3.03
CA GLY A 140 -10.78 -11.78 -3.87
C GLY A 140 -10.93 -12.09 -5.37
N THR A 141 -11.12 -11.06 -6.18
CA THR A 141 -11.06 -11.14 -7.64
C THR A 141 -10.15 -10.06 -8.18
N ALA A 142 -9.35 -10.38 -9.21
CA ALA A 142 -8.39 -9.43 -9.77
C ALA A 142 -8.53 -9.35 -11.30
N THR A 143 -8.38 -8.14 -11.84
CA THR A 143 -8.32 -7.89 -13.28
C THR A 143 -7.19 -6.93 -13.60
N LEU A 144 -6.42 -7.22 -14.66
CA LEU A 144 -5.37 -6.34 -15.18
C LEU A 144 -5.80 -5.78 -16.53
N ARG A 145 -5.77 -4.46 -16.67
CA ARG A 145 -6.03 -3.78 -17.95
C ARG A 145 -5.06 -2.62 -18.15
N ASN A 146 -4.32 -2.63 -19.24
CA ASN A 146 -3.39 -1.54 -19.60
C ASN A 146 -2.40 -1.16 -18.48
N GLY A 147 -1.92 -2.14 -17.72
CA GLY A 147 -1.02 -1.88 -16.60
C GLY A 147 -1.69 -1.38 -15.32
N LEU A 148 -3.02 -1.32 -15.28
CA LEU A 148 -3.78 -1.07 -14.06
C LEU A 148 -4.39 -2.38 -13.56
N LEU A 149 -3.96 -2.79 -12.38
CA LEU A 149 -4.50 -3.94 -11.66
C LEU A 149 -5.61 -3.45 -10.73
N GLU A 150 -6.80 -4.04 -10.86
CA GLU A 150 -7.90 -3.87 -9.93
C GLU A 150 -8.09 -5.18 -9.16
N VAL A 151 -8.05 -5.12 -7.83
CA VAL A 151 -8.38 -6.24 -6.95
C VAL A 151 -9.58 -5.85 -6.11
N ILE A 152 -10.60 -6.71 -6.07
CA ILE A 152 -11.86 -6.46 -5.36
C ILE A 152 -12.05 -7.54 -4.30
N PHE A 153 -12.32 -7.13 -3.08
CA PHE A 153 -12.63 -8.00 -1.96
C PHE A 153 -13.98 -7.63 -1.35
N GLY A 154 -14.69 -8.61 -0.80
CA GLY A 154 -15.79 -8.37 0.13
C GLY A 154 -15.26 -7.90 1.47
N ILE A 155 -15.90 -6.87 2.04
CA ILE A 155 -15.57 -6.40 3.39
C ILE A 155 -16.16 -7.39 4.38
N ARG A 156 -15.39 -7.77 5.40
CA ARG A 156 -15.93 -8.48 6.55
C ARG A 156 -16.76 -7.53 7.39
N ASP A 157 -18.07 -7.77 7.43
CA ASP A 157 -18.96 -7.12 8.38
C ASP A 157 -18.65 -7.61 9.79
N ASN A 158 -17.80 -6.87 10.50
CA ASN A 158 -17.57 -7.08 11.93
C ASN A 158 -18.79 -6.70 12.80
N THR A 159 -19.86 -6.19 12.19
CA THR A 159 -21.15 -5.90 12.88
C THR A 159 -21.81 -7.14 13.43
N ASN A 160 -21.39 -8.34 13.03
CA ASN A 160 -21.90 -9.63 13.54
C ASN A 160 -21.01 -10.30 14.61
N LYS A 161 -20.04 -9.58 15.21
CA LYS A 161 -19.63 -9.94 16.59
C LYS A 161 -20.81 -9.58 17.52
N GLY A 162 -21.93 -10.28 17.28
CA GLY A 162 -23.22 -9.99 17.84
C GLY A 162 -23.18 -9.97 19.35
N TYR A 163 -23.52 -8.84 19.95
CA TYR A 163 -24.16 -8.82 21.25
C TYR A 163 -25.38 -9.76 21.17
N ARG A 164 -25.23 -10.96 21.68
CA ARG A 164 -26.38 -11.86 21.85
C ARG A 164 -27.18 -11.33 23.04
N ARG A 165 -28.46 -11.07 22.81
CA ARG A 165 -29.38 -10.70 23.86
C ARG A 165 -29.42 -11.84 24.89
N VAL A 166 -28.92 -11.58 26.09
CA VAL A 166 -29.02 -12.52 27.21
C VAL A 166 -30.37 -12.30 27.85
N THR A 167 -31.21 -13.33 27.84
CA THR A 167 -32.48 -13.30 28.53
C THR A 167 -32.20 -13.53 30.01
N ILE A 168 -32.62 -12.56 30.87
CA ILE A 168 -32.61 -12.72 32.33
C ILE A 168 -33.83 -13.57 32.68
N VAL A 169 -33.61 -14.70 33.36
CA VAL A 169 -34.67 -15.57 33.89
C VAL A 169 -34.94 -15.16 35.32
#